data_8cb4b23e582dfed87bcaef098c792b90
#
_entry.id   8cb4b23e582dfed87bcaef098c792b90
#
_cell.length_a   1.000
_cell.length_b   1.000
_cell.length_c   1.000
_cell.angle_alpha   90.00
_cell.angle_beta   90.00
_cell.angle_gamma   90.00
#
_symmetry.space_group_name_H-M   'P 1'
#
loop_
_entity.id
_entity.type
_entity.pdbx_description
1 polymer ?
#
loop_
_entity_poly.entity_id
_entity_poly.type
_entity_poly.pdbx_seq_one_letter_code
_entity_poly.pdbx_strand_id
1 'polypeptide(L)'
;EGAKGVDLIQELKKARAEGKVLRVVFLGVNGVGKTLTIAKVARRLMMTGFKPVIAAADTFRAGAIEQLENYASEVGVEVVSRKYGSDPASVVYDAVQRAIARGMDAVLADTAGRMHTNVNLVEELRKILRIAGEPQLKILVLDALSGNDVLYQAKYFMDHVGFDGMIFTKVDANAKCGGIITAVHQTHRPILFIGTGQSYDDLEEFRVDAFLSEILG
;
A
#
# COMPACT_ATOMS: atom_id res chain seq x y z
N GLU A 1 19.20 -17.59 -0.30
CA GLU A 1 19.14 -16.80 0.95
C GLU A 1 17.98 -15.84 0.80
N GLY A 2 16.87 -16.12 1.51
CA GLY A 2 15.64 -15.33 1.41
C GLY A 2 15.92 -13.89 1.86
N ALA A 3 15.43 -12.91 1.08
CA ALA A 3 15.36 -11.54 1.52
C ALA A 3 14.69 -11.53 2.91
N LYS A 4 15.32 -10.90 3.91
CA LYS A 4 14.68 -10.71 5.22
C LYS A 4 13.36 -10.04 4.97
N GLY A 5 12.27 -10.82 5.10
CA GLY A 5 10.93 -10.36 4.77
C GLY A 5 10.54 -9.21 5.69
N VAL A 6 10.14 -8.10 5.11
CA VAL A 6 9.41 -7.07 5.83
C VAL A 6 8.07 -7.66 6.23
N ASP A 7 7.76 -7.65 7.51
CA ASP A 7 6.47 -8.05 8.06
C ASP A 7 5.79 -6.82 8.64
N LEU A 8 4.65 -6.44 8.04
CA LEU A 8 3.91 -5.25 8.45
C LEU A 8 3.51 -5.29 9.93
N ILE A 9 3.10 -6.45 10.44
CA ILE A 9 2.68 -6.59 11.84
C ILE A 9 3.87 -6.47 12.79
N GLN A 10 5.04 -7.00 12.42
CA GLN A 10 6.26 -6.84 13.22
C GLN A 10 6.73 -5.39 13.26
N GLU A 11 6.70 -4.68 12.11
CA GLU A 11 7.06 -3.26 12.06
C GLU A 11 6.09 -2.40 12.88
N LEU A 12 4.79 -2.72 12.87
CA LEU A 12 3.80 -2.07 13.74
C LEU A 12 4.06 -2.30 15.23
N LYS A 13 4.36 -3.55 15.62
CA LYS A 13 4.72 -3.88 17.00
C LYS A 13 5.94 -3.13 17.47
N LYS A 14 6.96 -3.04 16.61
CA LYS A 14 8.19 -2.30 16.88
C LYS A 14 7.92 -0.81 17.04
N ALA A 15 7.20 -0.18 16.10
CA ALA A 15 6.85 1.23 16.17
C ALA A 15 6.04 1.54 17.43
N ARG A 16 5.04 0.70 17.77
CA ARG A 16 4.23 0.84 19.00
C ARG A 16 5.09 0.73 20.26
N ALA A 17 6.03 -0.21 20.31
CA ALA A 17 6.94 -0.37 21.45
C ALA A 17 7.86 0.86 21.64
N GLU A 18 8.19 1.56 20.55
CA GLU A 18 8.96 2.82 20.57
C GLU A 18 8.08 4.06 20.81
N GLY A 19 6.78 3.90 20.99
CA GLY A 19 5.83 5.02 21.14
C GLY A 19 5.65 5.83 19.85
N LYS A 20 5.90 5.22 18.69
CA LYS A 20 5.83 5.86 17.38
C LYS A 20 4.64 5.34 16.57
N VAL A 21 4.18 6.17 15.65
CA VAL A 21 3.18 5.79 14.64
C VAL A 21 3.90 5.30 13.40
N LEU A 22 3.55 4.13 12.86
CA LEU A 22 4.08 3.65 11.58
C LEU A 22 3.38 4.35 10.41
N ARG A 23 4.13 4.87 9.45
CA ARG A 23 3.59 5.46 8.21
C ARG A 23 3.73 4.43 7.10
N VAL A 24 2.63 3.99 6.53
CA VAL A 24 2.60 3.05 5.40
C VAL A 24 2.16 3.82 4.16
N VAL A 25 3.08 4.01 3.22
CA VAL A 25 2.80 4.73 1.98
C VAL A 25 2.59 3.74 0.85
N PHE A 26 1.38 3.73 0.28
CA PHE A 26 1.03 2.83 -0.81
C PHE A 26 1.33 3.47 -2.16
N LEU A 27 2.18 2.81 -2.92
CA LEU A 27 2.61 3.15 -4.26
C LEU A 27 1.90 2.26 -5.28
N GLY A 28 1.82 2.69 -6.52
CA GLY A 28 1.26 1.89 -7.62
C GLY A 28 0.45 2.73 -8.60
N VAL A 29 0.30 2.23 -9.82
CA VAL A 29 -0.41 2.95 -10.88
C VAL A 29 -1.93 2.95 -10.65
N ASN A 30 -2.64 3.80 -11.40
CA ASN A 30 -4.10 3.81 -11.33
C ASN A 30 -4.68 2.48 -11.83
N GLY A 31 -5.75 2.01 -11.21
CA GLY A 31 -6.47 0.79 -11.61
C GLY A 31 -5.93 -0.51 -11.03
N VAL A 32 -4.78 -0.51 -10.34
CA VAL A 32 -4.24 -1.73 -9.71
C VAL A 32 -5.00 -2.17 -8.44
N GLY A 33 -6.01 -1.45 -8.01
CA GLY A 33 -6.77 -1.78 -6.78
C GLY A 33 -6.18 -1.23 -5.49
N LYS A 34 -5.32 -0.21 -5.56
CA LYS A 34 -4.63 0.38 -4.40
C LYS A 34 -5.60 0.82 -3.29
N THR A 35 -6.60 1.62 -3.61
CA THR A 35 -7.59 2.15 -2.66
C THR A 35 -8.34 1.04 -1.90
N LEU A 36 -8.80 0.00 -2.59
CA LEU A 36 -9.45 -1.16 -1.95
C LEU A 36 -8.45 -1.95 -1.10
N THR A 37 -7.22 -2.12 -1.58
CA THR A 37 -6.16 -2.81 -0.82
C THR A 37 -5.88 -2.10 0.51
N ILE A 38 -5.86 -0.76 0.53
CA ILE A 38 -5.67 0.02 1.76
C ILE A 38 -6.79 -0.23 2.76
N ALA A 39 -8.04 -0.27 2.31
CA ALA A 39 -9.18 -0.60 3.16
C ALA A 39 -9.08 -2.03 3.74
N LYS A 40 -8.66 -3.01 2.93
CA LYS A 40 -8.40 -4.39 3.39
C LYS A 40 -7.29 -4.46 4.43
N VAL A 41 -6.18 -3.76 4.19
CA VAL A 41 -5.08 -3.66 5.16
C VAL A 41 -5.57 -3.01 6.45
N ALA A 42 -6.31 -1.91 6.38
CA ALA A 42 -6.88 -1.24 7.55
C ALA A 42 -7.76 -2.19 8.38
N ARG A 43 -8.67 -2.92 7.74
CA ARG A 43 -9.52 -3.92 8.39
C ARG A 43 -8.69 -5.00 9.08
N ARG A 44 -7.69 -5.56 8.37
CA ARG A 44 -6.80 -6.57 8.94
C ARG A 44 -6.06 -6.05 10.18
N LEU A 45 -5.56 -4.82 10.13
CA LEU A 45 -4.91 -4.19 11.29
C LEU A 45 -5.85 -4.04 12.47
N MET A 46 -7.09 -3.58 12.23
CA MET A 46 -8.10 -3.45 13.29
C MET A 46 -8.44 -4.80 13.93
N MET A 47 -8.59 -5.85 13.12
CA MET A 47 -8.83 -7.23 13.62
C MET A 47 -7.67 -7.77 14.46
N THR A 48 -6.45 -7.28 14.24
CA THR A 48 -5.27 -7.65 15.04
C THR A 48 -4.99 -6.68 16.21
N GLY A 49 -5.94 -5.77 16.49
CA GLY A 49 -5.88 -4.86 17.66
C GLY A 49 -5.02 -3.61 17.46
N PHE A 50 -4.73 -3.24 16.20
CA PHE A 50 -4.11 -1.97 15.87
C PHE A 50 -5.15 -0.92 15.49
N LYS A 51 -4.80 0.35 15.64
CA LYS A 51 -5.65 1.50 15.34
C LYS A 51 -5.07 2.28 14.14
N PRO A 52 -5.46 1.93 12.90
CA PRO A 52 -5.03 2.68 11.73
C PRO A 52 -5.89 3.93 11.50
N VAL A 53 -5.34 4.91 10.78
CA VAL A 53 -6.05 6.00 10.12
C VAL A 53 -5.60 6.05 8.67
N ILE A 54 -6.51 6.38 7.75
CA ILE A 54 -6.18 6.49 6.32
C ILE A 54 -6.00 7.96 5.95
N ALA A 55 -4.97 8.26 5.15
CA ALA A 55 -4.74 9.56 4.54
C ALA A 55 -5.13 9.51 3.05
N ALA A 56 -6.17 10.27 2.65
CA ALA A 56 -6.63 10.35 1.27
C ALA A 56 -5.74 11.32 0.47
N ALA A 57 -4.54 10.86 0.09
CA ALA A 57 -3.54 11.69 -0.58
C ALA A 57 -3.57 11.61 -2.12
N ASP A 58 -4.51 10.89 -2.75
CA ASP A 58 -4.83 11.01 -4.19
C ASP A 58 -5.80 12.19 -4.43
N THR A 59 -5.34 13.40 -4.12
CA THR A 59 -6.18 14.61 -4.05
C THR A 59 -6.60 15.16 -5.41
N PHE A 60 -5.96 14.76 -6.50
CA PHE A 60 -6.24 15.24 -7.85
C PHE A 60 -7.17 14.31 -8.65
N ARG A 61 -7.76 13.31 -8.00
CA ARG A 61 -8.77 12.44 -8.57
C ARG A 61 -10.05 12.51 -7.72
N ALA A 62 -11.02 13.31 -8.16
CA ALA A 62 -12.22 13.63 -7.39
C ALA A 62 -12.95 12.39 -6.85
N GLY A 63 -13.14 11.36 -7.70
CA GLY A 63 -13.79 10.11 -7.28
C GLY A 63 -12.94 9.23 -6.37
N ALA A 64 -11.63 9.47 -6.23
CA ALA A 64 -10.77 8.65 -5.37
C ALA A 64 -11.01 8.93 -3.89
N ILE A 65 -11.16 10.20 -3.53
CA ILE A 65 -11.43 10.60 -2.14
C ILE A 65 -12.76 10.00 -1.68
N GLU A 66 -13.84 10.21 -2.47
CA GLU A 66 -15.15 9.67 -2.17
C GLU A 66 -15.17 8.13 -2.10
N GLN A 67 -14.51 7.47 -3.04
CA GLN A 67 -14.38 6.02 -3.04
C GLN A 67 -13.67 5.50 -1.78
N LEU A 68 -12.58 6.16 -1.37
CA LEU A 68 -11.84 5.81 -0.17
C LEU A 68 -12.67 6.02 1.09
N GLU A 69 -13.41 7.13 1.18
CA GLU A 69 -14.29 7.43 2.31
C GLU A 69 -15.42 6.39 2.43
N ASN A 70 -15.99 5.95 1.30
CA ASN A 70 -16.99 4.88 1.29
C ASN A 70 -16.40 3.55 1.80
N TYR A 71 -15.26 3.10 1.29
CA TYR A 71 -14.61 1.89 1.77
C TYR A 71 -14.22 1.98 3.24
N ALA A 72 -13.71 3.11 3.66
CA ALA A 72 -13.33 3.33 5.05
C ALA A 72 -14.54 3.30 6.00
N SER A 73 -15.66 3.87 5.57
CA SER A 73 -16.92 3.82 6.33
C SER A 73 -17.43 2.40 6.50
N GLU A 74 -17.39 1.57 5.45
CA GLU A 74 -17.80 0.16 5.51
C GLU A 74 -16.90 -0.67 6.43
N VAL A 75 -15.60 -0.37 6.45
CA VAL A 75 -14.62 -1.04 7.32
C VAL A 75 -14.66 -0.51 8.76
N GLY A 76 -15.13 0.73 8.96
CA GLY A 76 -15.15 1.41 10.26
C GLY A 76 -13.80 2.05 10.63
N VAL A 77 -13.02 2.48 9.63
CA VAL A 77 -11.73 3.16 9.84
C VAL A 77 -11.84 4.66 9.57
N GLU A 78 -11.13 5.46 10.34
CA GLU A 78 -11.10 6.91 10.17
C GLU A 78 -10.29 7.32 8.93
N VAL A 79 -10.79 8.33 8.19
CA VAL A 79 -10.10 8.94 7.05
C VAL A 79 -9.78 10.39 7.36
N VAL A 80 -8.59 10.81 6.98
CA VAL A 80 -8.20 12.22 6.89
C VAL A 80 -8.17 12.58 5.41
N SER A 81 -9.04 13.50 5.02
CA SER A 81 -9.14 14.02 3.65
C SER A 81 -9.12 15.54 3.65
N ARG A 82 -8.84 16.12 2.51
CA ARG A 82 -8.93 17.54 2.22
C ARG A 82 -9.69 17.77 0.91
N LYS A 83 -9.98 19.01 0.58
CA LYS A 83 -10.63 19.39 -0.68
C LYS A 83 -9.82 18.91 -1.88
N TYR A 84 -10.51 18.59 -2.97
CA TYR A 84 -9.93 18.31 -4.27
C TYR A 84 -8.83 19.35 -4.63
N GLY A 85 -7.70 18.88 -5.14
CA GLY A 85 -6.58 19.72 -5.52
C GLY A 85 -5.69 20.21 -4.36
N SER A 86 -5.97 19.80 -3.13
CA SER A 86 -5.08 20.07 -1.99
C SER A 86 -3.72 19.39 -2.17
N ASP A 87 -2.68 19.93 -1.53
CA ASP A 87 -1.35 19.30 -1.53
C ASP A 87 -1.39 17.92 -0.85
N PRO A 88 -1.08 16.82 -1.55
CA PRO A 88 -1.09 15.47 -1.00
C PRO A 88 -0.25 15.31 0.27
N ALA A 89 0.92 15.93 0.33
CA ALA A 89 1.79 15.87 1.49
C ALA A 89 1.16 16.52 2.74
N SER A 90 0.31 17.55 2.55
CA SER A 90 -0.41 18.17 3.66
C SER A 90 -1.48 17.26 4.26
N VAL A 91 -2.12 16.41 3.44
CA VAL A 91 -3.09 15.41 3.92
C VAL A 91 -2.37 14.36 4.78
N VAL A 92 -1.23 13.88 4.31
CA VAL A 92 -0.42 12.92 5.07
C VAL A 92 0.08 13.53 6.38
N TYR A 93 0.53 14.78 6.36
CA TYR A 93 0.92 15.49 7.57
C TYR A 93 -0.20 15.54 8.60
N ASP A 94 -1.41 15.95 8.19
CA ASP A 94 -2.57 16.02 9.09
C ASP A 94 -2.93 14.65 9.66
N ALA A 95 -2.85 13.58 8.84
CA ALA A 95 -3.11 12.22 9.29
C ALA A 95 -2.08 11.77 10.33
N VAL A 96 -0.80 12.11 10.14
CA VAL A 96 0.26 11.81 11.11
C VAL A 96 0.02 12.57 12.42
N GLN A 97 -0.28 13.88 12.36
CA GLN A 97 -0.57 14.66 13.56
C GLN A 97 -1.79 14.13 14.31
N ARG A 98 -2.83 13.74 13.59
CA ARG A 98 -4.04 13.13 14.17
C ARG A 98 -3.74 11.78 14.82
N ALA A 99 -2.95 10.94 14.15
CA ALA A 99 -2.55 9.64 14.69
C ALA A 99 -1.76 9.79 15.99
N ILE A 100 -0.81 10.71 16.06
CA ILE A 100 -0.04 11.01 17.27
C ILE A 100 -0.97 11.52 18.38
N ALA A 101 -1.82 12.49 18.08
CA ALA A 101 -2.70 13.10 19.07
C ALA A 101 -3.73 12.13 19.67
N ARG A 102 -4.14 11.11 18.91
CA ARG A 102 -5.14 10.10 19.32
C ARG A 102 -4.57 8.76 19.74
N GLY A 103 -3.24 8.62 19.78
CA GLY A 103 -2.58 7.35 20.13
C GLY A 103 -2.95 6.22 19.16
N MET A 104 -2.97 6.53 17.87
CA MET A 104 -3.15 5.52 16.81
C MET A 104 -1.80 4.89 16.46
N ASP A 105 -1.84 3.70 15.84
CA ASP A 105 -0.65 2.90 15.58
C ASP A 105 -0.08 3.09 14.17
N ALA A 106 -0.96 3.40 13.21
CA ALA A 106 -0.56 3.51 11.80
C ALA A 106 -1.29 4.62 11.05
N VAL A 107 -0.57 5.23 10.09
CA VAL A 107 -1.14 6.03 9.01
C VAL A 107 -0.98 5.25 7.70
N LEU A 108 -2.07 5.01 6.98
CA LEU A 108 -2.11 4.36 5.68
C LEU A 108 -2.36 5.41 4.61
N ALA A 109 -1.35 5.77 3.82
CA ALA A 109 -1.46 6.84 2.83
C ALA A 109 -1.80 6.29 1.44
N ASP A 110 -2.99 6.65 0.91
CA ASP A 110 -3.38 6.40 -0.48
C ASP A 110 -2.81 7.51 -1.36
N THR A 111 -1.87 7.19 -2.24
CA THR A 111 -1.20 8.16 -3.10
C THR A 111 -1.69 8.10 -4.54
N ALA A 112 -1.44 9.16 -5.31
CA ALA A 112 -1.71 9.18 -6.75
C ALA A 112 -0.92 8.08 -7.50
N GLY A 113 -1.49 7.60 -8.61
CA GLY A 113 -0.89 6.54 -9.44
C GLY A 113 -0.76 6.91 -10.91
N ARG A 114 -0.62 8.19 -11.27
CA ARG A 114 -0.60 8.68 -12.67
C ARG A 114 0.79 8.55 -13.29
N MET A 115 1.20 7.35 -13.65
CA MET A 115 2.54 7.10 -14.20
C MET A 115 2.82 7.78 -15.55
N HIS A 116 1.80 8.02 -16.36
CA HIS A 116 1.97 8.55 -17.73
C HIS A 116 2.18 10.07 -17.84
N THR A 117 2.08 10.82 -16.74
CA THR A 117 2.27 12.29 -16.69
C THR A 117 3.50 12.78 -15.90
N ASN A 118 4.25 12.08 -15.45
CA ASN A 118 5.54 11.50 -15.09
C ASN A 118 6.53 12.26 -14.21
N VAL A 119 6.92 13.46 -14.46
CA VAL A 119 7.92 14.15 -13.63
C VAL A 119 7.33 14.52 -12.28
N ASN A 120 6.07 14.90 -12.25
CA ASN A 120 5.39 15.36 -11.03
C ASN A 120 5.09 14.23 -10.02
N LEU A 121 4.83 12.99 -10.47
CA LEU A 121 4.48 11.89 -9.55
C LEU A 121 5.63 11.51 -8.62
N VAL A 122 6.83 11.35 -9.18
CA VAL A 122 8.01 10.97 -8.38
C VAL A 122 8.36 12.05 -7.36
N GLU A 123 8.30 13.32 -7.77
CA GLU A 123 8.55 14.46 -6.87
C GLU A 123 7.47 14.57 -5.79
N GLU A 124 6.21 14.35 -6.15
CA GLU A 124 5.09 14.32 -5.21
C GLU A 124 5.27 13.19 -4.18
N LEU A 125 5.58 11.98 -4.64
CA LEU A 125 5.83 10.84 -3.74
C LEU A 125 7.03 11.10 -2.83
N ARG A 126 8.13 11.63 -3.34
CA ARG A 126 9.28 12.01 -2.52
C ARG A 126 8.94 13.07 -1.48
N LYS A 127 8.09 14.04 -1.84
CA LYS A 127 7.60 15.05 -0.89
C LYS A 127 6.74 14.41 0.20
N ILE A 128 5.81 13.51 -0.18
CA ILE A 128 4.98 12.76 0.77
C ILE A 128 5.87 11.97 1.74
N LEU A 129 6.83 11.20 1.25
CA LEU A 129 7.73 10.40 2.08
C LEU A 129 8.54 11.24 3.07
N ARG A 130 9.06 12.38 2.60
CA ARG A 130 9.79 13.31 3.47
C ARG A 130 8.91 13.89 4.58
N ILE A 131 7.66 14.24 4.26
CA ILE A 131 6.71 14.82 5.22
C ILE A 131 6.15 13.75 6.16
N ALA A 132 5.92 12.55 5.68
CA ALA A 132 5.50 11.43 6.52
C ALA A 132 6.51 11.16 7.63
N GLY A 133 7.81 11.23 7.34
CA GLY A 133 8.88 10.97 8.33
C GLY A 133 8.98 9.51 8.72
N GLU A 134 9.82 9.21 9.71
CA GLU A 134 10.09 7.85 10.17
C GLU A 134 9.34 7.51 11.48
N PRO A 135 9.02 6.24 11.76
CA PRO A 135 9.25 5.06 10.89
C PRO A 135 8.26 4.98 9.73
N GLN A 136 8.72 4.57 8.56
CA GLN A 136 7.86 4.40 7.39
C GLN A 136 8.11 3.10 6.64
N LEU A 137 7.06 2.59 5.99
CA LEU A 137 7.09 1.50 5.01
C LEU A 137 6.50 1.99 3.69
N LYS A 138 7.17 1.64 2.59
CA LYS A 138 6.70 1.89 1.22
C LYS A 138 6.26 0.56 0.63
N ILE A 139 4.98 0.44 0.30
CA ILE A 139 4.39 -0.78 -0.23
C ILE A 139 3.92 -0.52 -1.66
N LEU A 140 4.48 -1.28 -2.62
CA LEU A 140 4.05 -1.22 -4.01
C LEU A 140 2.89 -2.17 -4.25
N VAL A 141 1.76 -1.64 -4.73
CA VAL A 141 0.59 -2.43 -5.14
C VAL A 141 0.63 -2.65 -6.65
N LEU A 142 0.53 -3.90 -7.06
CA LEU A 142 0.60 -4.36 -8.44
C LEU A 142 -0.63 -5.22 -8.78
N ASP A 143 -1.08 -5.14 -10.03
CA ASP A 143 -2.15 -5.98 -10.55
C ASP A 143 -1.54 -7.23 -11.20
N ALA A 144 -1.84 -8.42 -10.68
CA ALA A 144 -1.30 -9.69 -11.16
C ALA A 144 -1.70 -9.99 -12.63
N LEU A 145 -2.77 -9.37 -13.13
CA LEU A 145 -3.23 -9.52 -14.51
C LEU A 145 -2.47 -8.65 -15.51
N SER A 146 -1.65 -7.69 -15.05
CA SER A 146 -0.96 -6.74 -15.93
C SER A 146 0.20 -7.35 -16.74
N GLY A 147 0.46 -8.65 -16.62
CA GLY A 147 1.47 -9.34 -17.44
C GLY A 147 2.86 -8.71 -17.31
N ASN A 148 3.47 -8.34 -18.45
CA ASN A 148 4.81 -7.74 -18.48
C ASN A 148 4.87 -6.33 -17.86
N ASP A 149 3.75 -5.62 -17.77
CA ASP A 149 3.70 -4.28 -17.17
C ASP A 149 4.02 -4.32 -15.67
N VAL A 150 3.77 -5.44 -15.00
CA VAL A 150 4.17 -5.67 -13.61
C VAL A 150 5.66 -5.38 -13.42
N LEU A 151 6.50 -5.96 -14.29
CA LEU A 151 7.94 -5.79 -14.21
C LEU A 151 8.37 -4.34 -14.47
N TYR A 152 7.77 -3.71 -15.49
CA TYR A 152 8.05 -2.33 -15.81
C TYR A 152 7.69 -1.39 -14.64
N GLN A 153 6.51 -1.59 -14.05
CA GLN A 153 6.07 -0.81 -12.88
C GLN A 153 6.99 -1.03 -11.67
N ALA A 154 7.29 -2.29 -11.35
CA ALA A 154 8.15 -2.62 -10.22
C ALA A 154 9.55 -1.99 -10.37
N LYS A 155 10.15 -2.09 -11.55
CA LYS A 155 11.44 -1.46 -11.84
C LYS A 155 11.38 0.06 -11.76
N TYR A 156 10.35 0.67 -12.36
CA TYR A 156 10.16 2.12 -12.33
C TYR A 156 10.09 2.66 -10.90
N PHE A 157 9.23 2.08 -10.06
CA PHE A 157 9.12 2.52 -8.66
C PHE A 157 10.38 2.24 -7.86
N MET A 158 11.07 1.11 -8.11
CA MET A 158 12.32 0.79 -7.43
C MET A 158 13.40 1.83 -7.75
N ASP A 159 13.58 2.18 -9.01
CA ASP A 159 14.65 3.08 -9.47
C ASP A 159 14.41 4.54 -9.02
N HIS A 160 13.15 4.98 -8.92
CA HIS A 160 12.83 6.39 -8.68
C HIS A 160 12.44 6.73 -7.24
N VAL A 161 11.82 5.80 -6.52
CA VAL A 161 11.26 6.02 -5.18
C VAL A 161 11.81 5.01 -4.17
N GLY A 162 12.02 3.78 -4.61
CA GLY A 162 12.28 2.62 -3.76
C GLY A 162 11.01 2.17 -3.04
N PHE A 163 10.96 0.88 -2.67
CA PHE A 163 9.89 0.33 -1.83
C PHE A 163 10.41 -0.85 -1.02
N ASP A 164 9.67 -1.23 0.03
CA ASP A 164 10.11 -2.21 1.02
C ASP A 164 9.46 -3.57 0.82
N GLY A 165 8.26 -3.60 0.23
CA GLY A 165 7.52 -4.82 -0.09
C GLY A 165 6.42 -4.58 -1.13
N MET A 166 5.80 -5.67 -1.58
CA MET A 166 4.78 -5.67 -2.62
C MET A 166 3.47 -6.29 -2.13
N ILE A 167 2.36 -5.84 -2.71
CA ILE A 167 1.06 -6.50 -2.62
C ILE A 167 0.58 -6.74 -4.04
N PHE A 168 0.19 -7.99 -4.36
CA PHE A 168 -0.43 -8.31 -5.63
C PHE A 168 -1.94 -8.44 -5.48
N THR A 169 -2.67 -7.75 -6.33
CA THR A 169 -4.14 -7.80 -6.40
C THR A 169 -4.60 -8.70 -7.55
N LYS A 170 -5.87 -9.12 -7.52
CA LYS A 170 -6.55 -9.91 -8.56
C LYS A 170 -5.88 -11.25 -8.87
N VAL A 171 -5.28 -11.87 -7.88
CA VAL A 171 -4.62 -13.18 -8.04
C VAL A 171 -5.63 -14.28 -8.33
N ASP A 172 -6.87 -14.12 -7.83
CA ASP A 172 -8.03 -15.01 -8.07
C ASP A 172 -8.47 -15.10 -9.53
N ALA A 173 -8.16 -14.12 -10.36
CA ALA A 173 -8.60 -14.03 -11.73
C ALA A 173 -7.69 -14.78 -12.74
N ASN A 174 -7.13 -15.93 -12.37
CA ASN A 174 -6.28 -16.75 -13.22
C ASN A 174 -4.97 -16.07 -13.65
N ALA A 175 -4.36 -15.33 -12.72
CA ALA A 175 -3.14 -14.60 -12.97
C ALA A 175 -2.01 -15.54 -13.40
N LYS A 176 -1.43 -15.28 -14.55
CA LYS A 176 -0.20 -15.96 -14.96
C LYS A 176 0.91 -15.54 -14.00
N CYS A 177 1.28 -16.42 -13.07
CA CYS A 177 2.22 -16.16 -11.97
C CYS A 177 3.62 -15.70 -12.39
N GLY A 178 3.94 -15.76 -13.69
CA GLY A 178 5.23 -15.32 -14.23
C GLY A 178 5.60 -13.87 -13.89
N GLY A 179 4.63 -12.93 -13.94
CA GLY A 179 4.86 -11.54 -13.57
C GLY A 179 5.24 -11.36 -12.10
N ILE A 180 4.60 -12.13 -11.22
CA ILE A 180 4.85 -12.12 -9.77
C ILE A 180 6.29 -12.57 -9.48
N ILE A 181 6.67 -13.75 -10.03
CA ILE A 181 8.02 -14.32 -9.85
C ILE A 181 9.09 -13.38 -10.40
N THR A 182 8.85 -12.82 -11.58
CA THR A 182 9.80 -11.89 -12.22
C THR A 182 9.98 -10.61 -11.42
N ALA A 183 8.91 -10.04 -10.88
CA ALA A 183 8.98 -8.83 -10.03
C ALA A 183 9.81 -9.09 -8.77
N VAL A 184 9.59 -10.21 -8.07
CA VAL A 184 10.37 -10.59 -6.88
C VAL A 184 11.85 -10.77 -7.24
N HIS A 185 12.13 -11.49 -8.33
CA HIS A 185 13.49 -11.75 -8.78
C HIS A 185 14.26 -10.48 -9.12
N GLN A 186 13.60 -9.51 -9.78
CA GLN A 186 14.23 -8.26 -10.22
C GLN A 186 14.41 -7.25 -9.09
N THR A 187 13.47 -7.21 -8.15
CA THR A 187 13.49 -6.18 -7.09
C THR A 187 14.10 -6.66 -5.79
N HIS A 188 14.21 -7.98 -5.60
CA HIS A 188 14.61 -8.60 -4.35
C HIS A 188 13.79 -8.13 -3.14
N ARG A 189 12.51 -7.75 -3.37
CA ARG A 189 11.58 -7.32 -2.33
C ARG A 189 10.53 -8.39 -2.06
N PRO A 190 10.14 -8.56 -0.78
CA PRO A 190 9.15 -9.56 -0.41
C PRO A 190 7.74 -9.20 -0.90
N ILE A 191 6.92 -10.21 -1.12
CA ILE A 191 5.47 -10.05 -1.21
C ILE A 191 4.92 -10.16 0.21
N LEU A 192 4.13 -9.16 0.62
CA LEU A 192 3.49 -9.13 1.94
C LEU A 192 2.15 -9.83 1.91
N PHE A 193 1.32 -9.45 0.93
CA PHE A 193 -0.04 -9.94 0.80
C PHE A 193 -0.39 -10.18 -0.67
N ILE A 194 -1.41 -11.03 -0.87
CA ILE A 194 -2.11 -11.23 -2.13
C ILE A 194 -3.59 -10.94 -1.95
N GLY A 195 -4.20 -10.24 -2.92
CA GLY A 195 -5.64 -10.00 -2.98
C GLY A 195 -6.30 -11.08 -3.82
N THR A 196 -7.21 -11.82 -3.21
CA THR A 196 -7.86 -13.01 -3.76
C THR A 196 -9.35 -12.80 -4.05
N GLY A 197 -9.81 -11.56 -4.13
CA GLY A 197 -11.20 -11.22 -4.43
C GLY A 197 -11.55 -9.76 -4.09
N GLN A 198 -12.84 -9.45 -4.04
CA GLN A 198 -13.36 -8.09 -3.82
C GLN A 198 -13.75 -7.81 -2.36
N SER A 199 -14.01 -8.84 -1.55
CA SER A 199 -14.35 -8.68 -0.15
C SER A 199 -13.19 -8.08 0.66
N TYR A 200 -13.51 -7.37 1.74
CA TYR A 200 -12.50 -6.81 2.63
C TYR A 200 -11.68 -7.88 3.35
N ASP A 201 -12.15 -9.12 3.42
CA ASP A 201 -11.43 -10.25 3.99
C ASP A 201 -10.54 -10.98 2.96
N ASP A 202 -10.69 -10.68 1.65
CA ASP A 202 -9.91 -11.29 0.56
C ASP A 202 -8.51 -10.64 0.46
N LEU A 203 -7.74 -10.71 1.54
CA LEU A 203 -6.34 -10.29 1.61
C LEU A 203 -5.57 -11.32 2.44
N GLU A 204 -4.77 -12.12 1.77
CA GLU A 204 -4.02 -13.22 2.37
C GLU A 204 -2.54 -12.90 2.50
N GLU A 205 -1.88 -13.43 3.53
CA GLU A 205 -0.43 -13.39 3.62
C GLU A 205 0.18 -14.26 2.53
N PHE A 206 1.18 -13.72 1.85
CA PHE A 206 1.88 -14.48 0.83
C PHE A 206 2.71 -15.59 1.46
N ARG A 207 2.45 -16.83 1.06
CA ARG A 207 3.19 -18.02 1.48
C ARG A 207 3.79 -18.69 0.26
N VAL A 208 5.13 -18.72 0.23
CA VAL A 208 5.88 -19.27 -0.91
C VAL A 208 5.47 -20.73 -1.20
N ASP A 209 5.37 -21.55 -0.16
CA ASP A 209 5.05 -22.98 -0.32
C ASP A 209 3.66 -23.20 -0.94
N ALA A 210 2.65 -22.45 -0.47
CA ALA A 210 1.30 -22.50 -1.01
C ALA A 210 1.27 -22.04 -2.47
N PHE A 211 1.95 -20.94 -2.77
CA PHE A 211 2.03 -20.37 -4.11
C PHE A 211 2.74 -21.30 -5.10
N LEU A 212 3.86 -21.91 -4.70
CA LEU A 212 4.55 -22.89 -5.55
C LEU A 212 3.74 -24.15 -5.78
N SER A 213 3.00 -24.62 -4.78
CA SER A 213 2.10 -25.78 -4.94
C SER A 213 0.98 -25.52 -5.93
N GLU A 214 0.46 -24.28 -5.99
CA GLU A 214 -0.59 -23.88 -6.93
C GLU A 214 -0.08 -23.78 -8.38
N ILE A 215 1.20 -23.41 -8.57
CA ILE A 215 1.80 -23.25 -9.90
C ILE A 215 2.31 -24.59 -10.47
N LEU A 216 2.81 -25.46 -9.61
CA LEU A 216 3.48 -26.71 -10.01
C LEU A 216 2.54 -27.93 -10.00
N GLY A 217 1.36 -27.81 -9.38
CA GLY A 217 0.34 -28.87 -9.31
C GLY A 217 -0.51 -28.90 -10.52
#